data_18300f021d3a24c911749b5c89766d7a
#
_entry.id   18300f021d3a24c911749b5c89766d7a
#
_cell.length_a   1.000
_cell.length_b   1.000
_cell.length_c   1.000
_cell.angle_alpha   90.00
_cell.angle_beta   90.00
_cell.angle_gamma   90.00
#
_symmetry.space_group_name_H-M   'P 1'
#
loop_
_entity.id
_entity.type
_entity.pdbx_description
1 polymer ?
#
loop_
_entity_poly.entity_id
_entity_poly.type
_entity_poly.pdbx_seq_one_letter_code
_entity_poly.pdbx_strand_id
1 'polypeptide(L)'
;MAEIITLDKIQDQIFALQKEGAKPGYMIGFPTLDSLYSVKEGRTTILYGHPTSGKTQLHIQILTALTCSHGKRHLLYTPETGSPAEIYAEIIHCLTGKTFDKRSINYHITEKELYNVIPFVKDFFKVIDVDEKGLGFDEWLDLTDQAIKDYGIFTSSADNWNDLEHDNTGMISEYLKKRLPQFNRHARKNKTHNFLIAHARNPQMEKGDKFPSAPRPDEIEGGSVWYAKAINLICVHRDYEEKADGWTQSNDVQVIIRKIKKRVEGKKGTAKLTFDWFQNCYYENQGERIYLPTPFKTNLESFQIAPF
;
A
#
# COMPACT_ATOMS: atom_id res chain seq x y z
N MET A 1 -25.69 15.87 -5.42
CA MET A 1 -26.04 17.27 -5.10
C MET A 1 -25.27 17.70 -3.85
N ALA A 2 -24.91 18.99 -3.72
CA ALA A 2 -24.35 19.53 -2.49
C ALA A 2 -25.50 19.84 -1.52
N GLU A 3 -25.29 19.57 -0.23
CA GLU A 3 -26.27 19.81 0.84
C GLU A 3 -25.60 20.59 1.97
N ILE A 4 -26.36 21.52 2.57
CA ILE A 4 -25.95 22.22 3.80
C ILE A 4 -26.40 21.35 4.98
N ILE A 5 -25.43 20.85 5.74
CA ILE A 5 -25.68 20.05 6.95
C ILE A 5 -25.60 20.96 8.17
N THR A 6 -26.71 21.04 8.92
CA THR A 6 -26.75 21.73 10.22
C THR A 6 -26.33 20.78 11.34
N LEU A 7 -25.92 21.34 12.49
CA LEU A 7 -25.50 20.55 13.64
C LEU A 7 -26.60 19.59 14.12
N ASP A 8 -27.85 20.02 14.08
CA ASP A 8 -29.01 19.21 14.51
C ASP A 8 -29.10 17.87 13.76
N LYS A 9 -28.77 17.86 12.45
CA LYS A 9 -28.78 16.64 11.64
C LYS A 9 -27.69 15.63 12.00
N ILE A 10 -26.64 16.03 12.71
CA ILE A 10 -25.48 15.21 13.04
C ILE A 10 -25.16 15.20 14.54
N GLN A 11 -26.05 15.72 15.37
CA GLN A 11 -25.82 15.86 16.81
C GLN A 11 -25.49 14.51 17.47
N ASP A 12 -26.20 13.44 17.13
CA ASP A 12 -25.93 12.10 17.64
C ASP A 12 -24.52 11.61 17.25
N GLN A 13 -24.05 11.95 16.02
CA GLN A 13 -22.70 11.61 15.60
C GLN A 13 -21.64 12.37 16.42
N ILE A 14 -21.92 13.61 16.83
CA ILE A 14 -21.02 14.39 17.68
C ILE A 14 -20.96 13.80 19.08
N PHE A 15 -22.10 13.40 19.66
CA PHE A 15 -22.12 12.70 20.94
C PHE A 15 -21.42 11.34 20.89
N ALA A 16 -21.60 10.58 19.81
CA ALA A 16 -20.87 9.34 19.61
C ALA A 16 -19.35 9.59 19.53
N LEU A 17 -18.90 10.61 18.80
CA LEU A 17 -17.50 11.02 18.76
C LEU A 17 -16.96 11.44 20.14
N GLN A 18 -17.75 12.12 20.94
CA GLN A 18 -17.35 12.50 22.31
C GLN A 18 -17.22 11.27 23.20
N LYS A 19 -18.17 10.35 23.14
CA LYS A 19 -18.21 9.13 23.96
C LYS A 19 -17.11 8.12 23.56
N GLU A 20 -16.91 7.91 22.27
CA GLU A 20 -15.98 6.90 21.76
C GLU A 20 -14.56 7.42 21.52
N GLY A 21 -14.41 8.74 21.46
CA GLY A 21 -13.17 9.39 21.04
C GLY A 21 -12.92 9.27 19.52
N ALA A 22 -11.97 10.05 19.05
CA ALA A 22 -11.49 9.93 17.67
C ALA A 22 -10.54 8.73 17.59
N LYS A 23 -10.95 7.67 16.88
CA LYS A 23 -10.16 6.45 16.75
C LYS A 23 -9.13 6.57 15.62
N PRO A 24 -7.93 5.99 15.76
CA PRO A 24 -7.00 5.79 14.65
C PRO A 24 -7.61 4.87 13.59
N GLY A 25 -6.87 4.62 12.51
CA GLY A 25 -7.17 3.56 11.55
C GLY A 25 -6.71 2.19 12.02
N TYR A 26 -6.74 1.23 11.12
CA TYR A 26 -6.23 -0.12 11.34
C TYR A 26 -4.70 -0.10 11.38
N MET A 27 -4.12 -0.77 12.36
CA MET A 27 -2.67 -0.94 12.51
C MET A 27 -2.17 -2.03 11.57
N ILE A 28 -0.92 -1.91 11.13
CA ILE A 28 -0.28 -2.83 10.19
C ILE A 28 0.45 -3.95 10.95
N GLY A 29 0.98 -3.64 12.14
CA GLY A 29 1.74 -4.57 12.96
C GLY A 29 3.24 -4.30 13.01
N PHE A 30 3.69 -3.17 12.45
CA PHE A 30 5.03 -2.64 12.65
C PHE A 30 4.97 -1.53 13.71
N PRO A 31 5.47 -1.72 14.93
CA PRO A 31 5.25 -0.79 16.04
C PRO A 31 5.66 0.66 15.75
N THR A 32 6.83 0.85 15.11
CA THR A 32 7.27 2.21 14.78
C THR A 32 6.38 2.81 13.68
N LEU A 33 6.08 2.05 12.61
CA LEU A 33 5.21 2.53 11.55
C LEU A 33 3.80 2.82 12.07
N ASP A 34 3.25 1.96 12.92
CA ASP A 34 1.91 2.11 13.53
C ASP A 34 1.82 3.36 14.44
N SER A 35 2.93 3.77 15.03
CA SER A 35 3.01 5.04 15.78
C SER A 35 2.95 6.27 14.87
N LEU A 36 3.20 6.11 13.59
CA LEU A 36 3.30 7.18 12.60
C LEU A 36 2.13 7.19 11.60
N TYR A 37 1.52 6.03 11.34
CA TYR A 37 0.52 5.87 10.30
C TYR A 37 -0.46 4.75 10.63
N SER A 38 -1.71 4.94 10.28
CA SER A 38 -2.74 3.90 10.31
C SER A 38 -3.64 3.96 9.09
N VAL A 39 -4.17 2.81 8.67
CA VAL A 39 -5.02 2.68 7.47
C VAL A 39 -6.47 2.92 7.85
N LYS A 40 -7.00 4.12 7.57
CA LYS A 40 -8.34 4.52 7.96
C LYS A 40 -9.31 4.56 6.81
N GLU A 41 -10.53 4.12 7.04
CA GLU A 41 -11.65 4.26 6.10
C GLU A 41 -11.91 5.72 5.71
N GLY A 42 -12.37 5.93 4.49
CA GLY A 42 -12.62 7.26 3.95
C GLY A 42 -11.35 8.08 3.70
N ARG A 43 -10.19 7.44 3.61
CA ARG A 43 -8.88 8.06 3.35
C ARG A 43 -8.21 7.47 2.13
N THR A 44 -7.18 8.18 1.70
CA THR A 44 -6.31 7.77 0.60
C THR A 44 -4.86 7.89 1.03
N THR A 45 -4.03 6.98 0.56
CA THR A 45 -2.59 7.00 0.74
C THR A 45 -1.90 6.93 -0.61
N ILE A 46 -0.98 7.84 -0.83
CA ILE A 46 -0.06 7.80 -1.96
C ILE A 46 1.27 7.26 -1.45
N LEU A 47 1.68 6.11 -1.97
CA LEU A 47 3.01 5.54 -1.76
C LEU A 47 3.90 5.96 -2.93
N TYR A 48 5.06 6.53 -2.66
CA TYR A 48 5.97 6.91 -3.73
C TYR A 48 7.42 6.63 -3.36
N GLY A 49 8.28 6.60 -4.35
CA GLY A 49 9.71 6.36 -4.19
C GLY A 49 10.36 6.11 -5.54
N HIS A 50 11.68 6.00 -5.55
CA HIS A 50 12.40 5.62 -6.77
C HIS A 50 11.97 4.25 -7.28
N PRO A 51 12.14 3.93 -8.57
CA PRO A 51 12.03 2.57 -9.07
C PRO A 51 12.83 1.59 -8.20
N THR A 52 12.36 0.37 -8.06
CA THR A 52 13.00 -0.71 -7.27
C THR A 52 13.16 -0.45 -5.76
N SER A 53 12.54 0.61 -5.20
CA SER A 53 12.62 0.90 -3.76
C SER A 53 11.78 -0.02 -2.87
N GLY A 54 11.02 -0.96 -3.45
CA GLY A 54 10.21 -1.94 -2.71
C GLY A 54 8.80 -1.47 -2.35
N LYS A 55 8.25 -0.49 -3.07
CA LYS A 55 6.89 0.03 -2.87
C LYS A 55 5.81 -1.04 -2.96
N THR A 56 5.83 -1.81 -4.05
CA THR A 56 4.88 -2.89 -4.33
C THR A 56 4.90 -3.96 -3.24
N GLN A 57 6.08 -4.41 -2.82
CA GLN A 57 6.23 -5.40 -1.75
C GLN A 57 5.71 -4.87 -0.41
N LEU A 58 6.04 -3.63 -0.06
CA LEU A 58 5.50 -3.00 1.15
C LEU A 58 3.98 -2.86 1.09
N HIS A 59 3.45 -2.47 -0.07
CA HIS A 59 2.01 -2.36 -0.28
C HIS A 59 1.31 -3.72 -0.11
N ILE A 60 1.78 -4.78 -0.77
CA ILE A 60 1.23 -6.14 -0.64
C ILE A 60 1.26 -6.57 0.83
N GLN A 61 2.35 -6.30 1.55
CA GLN A 61 2.45 -6.66 2.96
C GLN A 61 1.50 -5.84 3.85
N ILE A 62 1.27 -4.57 3.56
CA ILE A 62 0.22 -3.80 4.25
C ILE A 62 -1.14 -4.45 4.05
N LEU A 63 -1.48 -4.85 2.83
CA LEU A 63 -2.76 -5.50 2.53
C LEU A 63 -2.89 -6.85 3.22
N THR A 64 -1.85 -7.70 3.17
CA THR A 64 -1.84 -8.99 3.83
C THR A 64 -1.95 -8.86 5.35
N ALA A 65 -1.27 -7.88 5.95
CA ALA A 65 -1.38 -7.58 7.38
C ALA A 65 -2.80 -7.12 7.76
N LEU A 66 -3.43 -6.27 6.95
CA LEU A 66 -4.82 -5.84 7.16
C LEU A 66 -5.81 -7.01 7.04
N THR A 67 -5.57 -7.94 6.12
CA THR A 67 -6.36 -9.17 6.03
C THR A 67 -6.21 -10.01 7.28
N CYS A 68 -4.96 -10.31 7.67
CA CYS A 68 -4.66 -11.23 8.77
C CYS A 68 -5.10 -10.71 10.14
N SER A 69 -5.02 -9.40 10.36
CA SER A 69 -5.32 -8.78 11.66
C SER A 69 -6.72 -8.20 11.76
N HIS A 70 -7.37 -7.91 10.63
CA HIS A 70 -8.62 -7.14 10.62
C HIS A 70 -9.67 -7.64 9.62
N GLY A 71 -9.42 -8.77 8.91
CA GLY A 71 -10.36 -9.35 7.95
C GLY A 71 -10.70 -8.46 6.76
N LYS A 72 -9.78 -7.60 6.33
CA LYS A 72 -10.06 -6.67 5.25
C LYS A 72 -9.85 -7.32 3.89
N ARG A 73 -10.73 -6.97 2.92
CA ARG A 73 -10.69 -7.42 1.53
C ARG A 73 -10.12 -6.35 0.63
N HIS A 74 -9.44 -6.76 -0.41
CA HIS A 74 -8.61 -5.90 -1.24
C HIS A 74 -8.88 -6.09 -2.72
N LEU A 75 -8.83 -4.98 -3.48
CA LEU A 75 -8.82 -4.95 -4.93
C LEU A 75 -7.49 -4.35 -5.41
N LEU A 76 -6.77 -5.05 -6.29
CA LEU A 76 -5.48 -4.62 -6.81
C LEU A 76 -5.54 -4.49 -8.33
N TYR A 77 -4.97 -3.39 -8.82
CA TYR A 77 -4.55 -3.22 -10.19
C TYR A 77 -3.04 -2.95 -10.18
N THR A 78 -2.24 -3.88 -10.68
CA THR A 78 -0.77 -3.80 -10.64
C THR A 78 -0.15 -4.47 -11.88
N PRO A 79 -0.35 -3.88 -13.06
CA PRO A 79 0.12 -4.44 -14.33
C PRO A 79 1.65 -4.54 -14.42
N GLU A 80 2.38 -3.65 -13.71
CA GLU A 80 3.85 -3.71 -13.64
C GLU A 80 4.35 -5.02 -13.00
N THR A 81 3.59 -5.64 -12.11
CA THR A 81 3.96 -6.93 -11.50
C THR A 81 3.86 -8.10 -12.49
N GLY A 82 3.00 -7.98 -13.50
CA GLY A 82 2.79 -8.99 -14.54
C GLY A 82 1.34 -9.48 -14.60
N SER A 83 1.16 -10.74 -14.98
CA SER A 83 -0.15 -11.39 -15.11
C SER A 83 -0.85 -11.53 -13.75
N PRO A 84 -2.20 -11.69 -13.72
CA PRO A 84 -2.92 -11.97 -12.47
C PRO A 84 -2.36 -13.15 -11.68
N ALA A 85 -1.84 -14.18 -12.36
CA ALA A 85 -1.22 -15.33 -11.70
C ALA A 85 0.06 -14.95 -10.94
N GLU A 86 0.88 -14.06 -11.51
CA GLU A 86 2.09 -13.55 -10.87
C GLU A 86 1.74 -12.65 -9.67
N ILE A 87 0.72 -11.81 -9.80
CA ILE A 87 0.24 -10.98 -8.69
C ILE A 87 -0.25 -11.85 -7.52
N TYR A 88 -1.04 -12.89 -7.79
CA TYR A 88 -1.47 -13.83 -6.76
C TYR A 88 -0.30 -14.62 -6.18
N ALA A 89 0.73 -14.96 -6.97
CA ALA A 89 1.93 -15.62 -6.49
C ALA A 89 2.71 -14.73 -5.50
N GLU A 90 2.84 -13.42 -5.76
CA GLU A 90 3.44 -12.46 -4.84
C GLU A 90 2.66 -12.34 -3.51
N ILE A 91 1.32 -12.28 -3.59
CA ILE A 91 0.46 -12.26 -2.40
C ILE A 91 0.63 -13.54 -1.58
N ILE A 92 0.63 -14.71 -2.22
CA ILE A 92 0.82 -16.02 -1.57
C ILE A 92 2.22 -16.08 -0.95
N HIS A 93 3.24 -15.64 -1.66
CA HIS A 93 4.61 -15.63 -1.15
C HIS A 93 4.71 -14.74 0.10
N CYS A 94 4.15 -13.54 0.07
CA CYS A 94 4.12 -12.65 1.24
C CYS A 94 3.33 -13.24 2.42
N LEU A 95 2.23 -13.97 2.16
CA LEU A 95 1.42 -14.60 3.21
C LEU A 95 2.08 -15.84 3.83
N THR A 96 2.81 -16.61 3.06
CA THR A 96 3.28 -17.95 3.44
C THR A 96 4.79 -18.02 3.68
N GLY A 97 5.55 -17.04 3.20
CA GLY A 97 7.02 -17.12 3.13
C GLY A 97 7.51 -18.19 2.16
N LYS A 98 6.64 -18.68 1.27
CA LYS A 98 6.95 -19.74 0.31
C LYS A 98 6.89 -19.24 -1.12
N THR A 99 7.94 -19.47 -1.88
CA THR A 99 8.09 -19.03 -3.27
C THR A 99 7.62 -20.08 -4.28
N PHE A 100 7.27 -19.62 -5.48
CA PHE A 100 7.04 -20.50 -6.64
C PHE A 100 8.33 -20.83 -7.40
N ASP A 101 9.48 -20.26 -7.01
CA ASP A 101 10.77 -20.59 -7.61
C ASP A 101 11.27 -21.96 -7.12
N LYS A 102 11.26 -22.94 -8.04
CA LYS A 102 11.72 -24.32 -7.77
C LYS A 102 13.19 -24.45 -7.38
N ARG A 103 14.02 -23.43 -7.68
CA ARG A 103 15.43 -23.40 -7.27
C ARG A 103 15.59 -23.19 -5.76
N SER A 104 14.60 -22.60 -5.13
CA SER A 104 14.57 -22.34 -3.69
C SER A 104 14.01 -23.55 -2.92
N ILE A 105 14.73 -24.66 -2.91
CA ILE A 105 14.25 -25.99 -2.42
C ILE A 105 13.59 -25.90 -1.04
N ASN A 106 14.15 -25.14 -0.10
CA ASN A 106 13.63 -25.03 1.27
C ASN A 106 12.41 -24.10 1.41
N TYR A 107 12.17 -23.24 0.43
CA TYR A 107 11.13 -22.22 0.44
C TYR A 107 10.09 -22.41 -0.67
N HIS A 108 10.25 -23.42 -1.52
CA HIS A 108 9.29 -23.70 -2.58
C HIS A 108 7.96 -24.17 -1.97
N ILE A 109 6.85 -23.56 -2.40
CA ILE A 109 5.52 -23.94 -1.96
C ILE A 109 5.14 -25.32 -2.52
N THR A 110 4.64 -26.20 -1.67
CA THR A 110 4.13 -27.49 -2.09
C THR A 110 2.69 -27.37 -2.60
N GLU A 111 2.26 -28.34 -3.40
CA GLU A 111 0.88 -28.38 -3.90
C GLU A 111 -0.14 -28.43 -2.75
N LYS A 112 0.14 -29.17 -1.69
CA LYS A 112 -0.71 -29.25 -0.50
C LYS A 112 -0.84 -27.90 0.22
N GLU A 113 0.28 -27.20 0.40
CA GLU A 113 0.29 -25.85 0.99
C GLU A 113 -0.50 -24.86 0.13
N LEU A 114 -0.35 -24.95 -1.19
CA LEU A 114 -1.08 -24.13 -2.13
C LEU A 114 -2.59 -24.36 -2.04
N TYR A 115 -3.04 -25.63 -2.01
CA TYR A 115 -4.46 -25.96 -1.81
C TYR A 115 -5.03 -25.36 -0.51
N ASN A 116 -4.23 -25.31 0.55
CA ASN A 116 -4.66 -24.76 1.83
C ASN A 116 -4.79 -23.23 1.82
N VAL A 117 -3.94 -22.51 1.10
CA VAL A 117 -3.94 -21.04 1.08
C VAL A 117 -4.89 -20.44 0.06
N ILE A 118 -5.17 -21.13 -1.06
CA ILE A 118 -6.03 -20.62 -2.15
C ILE A 118 -7.41 -20.15 -1.65
N PRO A 119 -8.17 -20.89 -0.83
CA PRO A 119 -9.49 -20.46 -0.36
C PRO A 119 -9.44 -19.11 0.36
N PHE A 120 -8.41 -18.91 1.17
CA PHE A 120 -8.17 -17.64 1.87
C PHE A 120 -7.89 -16.50 0.89
N VAL A 121 -6.90 -16.66 0.01
CA VAL A 121 -6.56 -15.64 -0.97
C VAL A 121 -7.75 -15.31 -1.87
N LYS A 122 -8.52 -16.32 -2.29
CA LYS A 122 -9.74 -16.14 -3.08
C LYS A 122 -10.79 -15.28 -2.36
N ASP A 123 -10.95 -15.43 -1.06
CA ASP A 123 -11.93 -14.63 -0.29
C ASP A 123 -11.48 -13.18 -0.15
N PHE A 124 -10.22 -12.94 0.17
CA PHE A 124 -9.74 -11.62 0.58
C PHE A 124 -9.14 -10.75 -0.53
N PHE A 125 -8.66 -11.35 -1.61
CA PHE A 125 -7.97 -10.60 -2.68
C PHE A 125 -8.68 -10.73 -4.02
N LYS A 126 -8.82 -9.61 -4.70
CA LYS A 126 -9.30 -9.52 -6.08
C LYS A 126 -8.28 -8.74 -6.90
N VAL A 127 -8.06 -9.16 -8.13
CA VAL A 127 -7.13 -8.53 -9.06
C VAL A 127 -7.90 -8.07 -10.28
N ILE A 128 -7.63 -6.85 -10.72
CA ILE A 128 -8.14 -6.36 -12.01
C ILE A 128 -7.17 -6.83 -13.08
N ASP A 129 -7.70 -7.54 -14.05
CA ASP A 129 -7.03 -7.88 -15.30
C ASP A 129 -7.57 -7.00 -16.42
N VAL A 130 -6.72 -6.57 -17.31
CA VAL A 130 -7.08 -5.68 -18.41
C VAL A 130 -6.55 -6.22 -19.73
N ASP A 131 -7.26 -5.93 -20.78
CA ASP A 131 -6.82 -6.19 -22.14
C ASP A 131 -5.76 -5.17 -22.62
N GLU A 132 -5.43 -5.22 -23.91
CA GLU A 132 -4.44 -4.33 -24.54
C GLU A 132 -4.77 -2.82 -24.44
N LYS A 133 -6.01 -2.46 -24.10
CA LYS A 133 -6.41 -1.04 -23.98
C LYS A 133 -5.97 -0.37 -22.69
N GLY A 134 -5.55 -1.17 -21.70
CA GLY A 134 -5.24 -0.65 -20.37
C GLY A 134 -6.50 -0.25 -19.57
N LEU A 135 -6.32 0.50 -18.49
CA LEU A 135 -7.37 0.89 -17.56
C LEU A 135 -7.38 2.39 -17.32
N GLY A 136 -8.49 3.04 -17.63
CA GLY A 136 -8.70 4.46 -17.34
C GLY A 136 -8.93 4.73 -15.85
N PHE A 137 -8.58 5.95 -15.39
CA PHE A 137 -8.75 6.32 -13.99
C PHE A 137 -10.23 6.26 -13.53
N ASP A 138 -11.18 6.73 -14.34
CA ASP A 138 -12.60 6.67 -14.00
C ASP A 138 -13.11 5.23 -14.00
N GLU A 139 -12.71 4.42 -14.96
CA GLU A 139 -13.05 3.00 -15.05
C GLU A 139 -12.50 2.21 -13.85
N TRP A 140 -11.28 2.49 -13.38
CA TRP A 140 -10.77 1.91 -12.13
C TRP A 140 -11.66 2.23 -10.93
N LEU A 141 -12.16 3.47 -10.83
CA LEU A 141 -13.07 3.83 -9.73
C LEU A 141 -14.43 3.13 -9.87
N ASP A 142 -14.94 2.95 -11.09
CA ASP A 142 -16.20 2.24 -11.35
C ASP A 142 -16.07 0.74 -11.03
N LEU A 143 -14.98 0.10 -11.43
CA LEU A 143 -14.66 -1.28 -11.02
C LEU A 143 -14.49 -1.42 -9.51
N THR A 144 -13.94 -0.39 -8.86
CA THR A 144 -13.86 -0.35 -7.40
C THR A 144 -15.24 -0.29 -6.76
N ASP A 145 -16.15 0.57 -7.26
CA ASP A 145 -17.54 0.65 -6.79
C ASP A 145 -18.26 -0.70 -6.96
N GLN A 146 -18.06 -1.38 -8.08
CA GLN A 146 -18.59 -2.73 -8.32
C GLN A 146 -18.02 -3.74 -7.33
N ALA A 147 -16.70 -3.77 -7.15
CA ALA A 147 -16.04 -4.72 -6.26
C ALA A 147 -16.40 -4.51 -4.77
N ILE A 148 -16.66 -3.26 -4.36
CA ILE A 148 -17.20 -2.96 -3.03
C ILE A 148 -18.56 -3.61 -2.84
N LYS A 149 -19.44 -3.49 -3.84
CA LYS A 149 -20.79 -4.05 -3.80
C LYS A 149 -20.79 -5.58 -3.80
N ASP A 150 -19.97 -6.18 -4.66
CA ASP A 150 -20.00 -7.62 -4.94
C ASP A 150 -19.16 -8.43 -3.93
N TYR A 151 -18.08 -7.85 -3.41
CA TYR A 151 -17.09 -8.55 -2.57
C TYR A 151 -16.82 -7.89 -1.22
N GLY A 152 -17.38 -6.71 -0.94
CA GLY A 152 -17.14 -6.00 0.31
C GLY A 152 -15.69 -5.50 0.44
N ILE A 153 -15.11 -5.00 -0.65
CA ILE A 153 -13.73 -4.49 -0.67
C ILE A 153 -13.57 -3.31 0.27
N PHE A 154 -12.52 -3.36 1.09
CA PHE A 154 -12.10 -2.27 1.97
C PHE A 154 -11.01 -1.39 1.34
N THR A 155 -10.03 -1.99 0.62
CA THR A 155 -9.03 -1.19 -0.08
C THR A 155 -9.07 -1.43 -1.58
N SER A 156 -8.83 -0.38 -2.35
CA SER A 156 -8.54 -0.47 -3.78
C SER A 156 -7.22 0.22 -4.07
N SER A 157 -6.41 -0.38 -4.93
CA SER A 157 -5.07 0.12 -5.26
C SER A 157 -4.75 0.08 -6.74
N ALA A 158 -4.03 1.11 -7.20
CA ALA A 158 -3.39 1.13 -8.50
C ALA A 158 -1.87 1.28 -8.32
N ASP A 159 -1.12 0.33 -8.84
CA ASP A 159 0.34 0.25 -8.83
C ASP A 159 0.85 -0.05 -10.25
N ASN A 160 1.31 0.95 -11.00
CA ASN A 160 1.47 2.32 -10.53
C ASN A 160 0.48 3.29 -11.20
N TRP A 161 0.53 4.57 -10.78
CA TRP A 161 -0.24 5.65 -11.39
C TRP A 161 0.00 5.80 -12.90
N ASN A 162 1.23 5.63 -13.35
CA ASN A 162 1.62 5.83 -14.75
C ASN A 162 1.07 4.74 -15.69
N ASP A 163 0.63 3.60 -15.14
CA ASP A 163 0.02 2.50 -15.90
C ASP A 163 -1.50 2.66 -16.05
N LEU A 164 -2.08 3.68 -15.41
CA LEU A 164 -3.44 4.08 -15.73
C LEU A 164 -3.46 4.91 -17.00
N GLU A 165 -4.42 4.65 -17.86
CA GLU A 165 -4.67 5.47 -19.04
C GLU A 165 -5.14 6.87 -18.63
N HIS A 166 -4.49 7.89 -19.14
CA HIS A 166 -4.74 9.27 -18.82
C HIS A 166 -5.28 10.05 -20.03
N ASP A 167 -6.53 10.46 -19.98
CA ASP A 167 -7.15 11.38 -20.94
C ASP A 167 -6.55 12.80 -20.80
N ASN A 168 -5.24 12.90 -20.93
CA ASN A 168 -4.54 14.15 -20.69
C ASN A 168 -3.92 14.71 -21.95
N THR A 169 -4.51 15.78 -22.48
CA THR A 169 -3.97 16.57 -23.60
C THR A 169 -3.21 17.82 -23.13
N GLY A 170 -3.11 18.04 -21.82
CA GLY A 170 -2.53 19.22 -21.19
C GLY A 170 -1.40 18.89 -20.20
N MET A 171 -1.15 19.84 -19.29
CA MET A 171 -0.13 19.64 -18.25
C MET A 171 -0.58 18.61 -17.22
N ILE A 172 0.26 17.64 -16.91
CA ILE A 172 0.00 16.59 -15.91
C ILE A 172 -0.42 17.19 -14.55
N SER A 173 0.12 18.33 -14.14
CA SER A 173 -0.24 19.02 -12.91
C SER A 173 -1.71 19.46 -12.87
N GLU A 174 -2.27 19.90 -13.99
CA GLU A 174 -3.70 20.29 -14.08
C GLU A 174 -4.60 19.04 -14.02
N TYR A 175 -4.20 17.97 -14.67
CA TYR A 175 -4.87 16.68 -14.59
C TYR A 175 -4.92 16.19 -13.14
N LEU A 176 -3.79 16.16 -12.44
CA LEU A 176 -3.70 15.77 -11.03
C LEU A 176 -4.54 16.65 -10.10
N LYS A 177 -4.62 17.96 -10.35
CA LYS A 177 -5.49 18.87 -9.59
C LYS A 177 -6.95 18.46 -9.64
N LYS A 178 -7.40 17.83 -10.73
CA LYS A 178 -8.75 17.32 -10.92
C LYS A 178 -8.90 15.90 -10.33
N ARG A 179 -7.97 14.99 -10.63
CA ARG A 179 -8.07 13.55 -10.32
C ARG A 179 -7.84 13.22 -8.82
N LEU A 180 -6.85 13.83 -8.18
CA LEU A 180 -6.58 13.55 -6.76
C LEU A 180 -7.73 13.95 -5.82
N PRO A 181 -8.43 15.10 -5.99
CA PRO A 181 -9.68 15.35 -5.25
C PRO A 181 -10.81 14.37 -5.53
N GLN A 182 -10.92 13.85 -6.76
CA GLN A 182 -11.91 12.82 -7.13
C GLN A 182 -11.59 11.51 -6.39
N PHE A 183 -10.35 11.07 -6.42
CA PHE A 183 -9.84 9.93 -5.67
C PHE A 183 -10.15 10.01 -4.17
N ASN A 184 -9.88 11.17 -3.56
CA ASN A 184 -10.17 11.41 -2.15
C ASN A 184 -11.67 11.39 -1.83
N ARG A 185 -12.52 11.93 -2.72
CA ARG A 185 -13.98 11.91 -2.55
C ARG A 185 -14.54 10.51 -2.68
N HIS A 186 -14.03 9.72 -3.64
CA HIS A 186 -14.42 8.34 -3.85
C HIS A 186 -14.21 7.49 -2.57
N ALA A 187 -13.00 7.50 -2.02
CA ALA A 187 -12.69 6.77 -0.79
C ALA A 187 -13.61 7.19 0.38
N ARG A 188 -13.86 8.51 0.53
CA ARG A 188 -14.71 9.02 1.59
C ARG A 188 -16.18 8.62 1.41
N LYS A 189 -16.70 8.67 0.19
CA LYS A 189 -18.10 8.28 -0.14
C LYS A 189 -18.33 6.80 0.21
N ASN A 190 -17.39 5.96 -0.15
CA ASN A 190 -17.51 4.51 -0.03
C ASN A 190 -16.99 3.94 1.31
N LYS A 191 -16.44 4.79 2.18
CA LYS A 191 -15.77 4.36 3.44
C LYS A 191 -14.68 3.32 3.20
N THR A 192 -13.98 3.41 2.06
CA THR A 192 -12.82 2.58 1.71
C THR A 192 -11.53 3.29 2.04
N HIS A 193 -10.40 2.59 1.92
CA HIS A 193 -9.09 3.18 1.91
C HIS A 193 -8.43 2.89 0.56
N ASN A 194 -8.19 3.91 -0.25
CA ASN A 194 -7.62 3.70 -1.57
C ASN A 194 -6.14 4.06 -1.58
N PHE A 195 -5.34 3.20 -2.19
CA PHE A 195 -3.90 3.40 -2.40
C PHE A 195 -3.62 3.77 -3.85
N LEU A 196 -2.64 4.64 -4.01
CA LEU A 196 -2.09 4.99 -5.31
C LEU A 196 -0.57 4.96 -5.21
N ILE A 197 0.07 4.15 -6.03
CA ILE A 197 1.52 4.04 -6.05
C ILE A 197 2.07 4.91 -7.19
N ALA A 198 3.12 5.67 -6.94
CA ALA A 198 3.72 6.56 -7.92
C ALA A 198 5.25 6.46 -7.91
N HIS A 199 5.86 6.61 -9.08
CA HIS A 199 7.30 6.70 -9.19
C HIS A 199 7.80 8.13 -9.04
N ALA A 200 8.83 8.31 -8.23
CA ALA A 200 9.65 9.50 -8.28
C ALA A 200 10.62 9.40 -9.47
N ARG A 201 11.10 10.54 -9.94
CA ARG A 201 12.16 10.60 -10.95
C ARG A 201 13.36 9.78 -10.50
N ASN A 202 14.18 9.35 -11.47
CA ASN A 202 15.40 8.59 -11.17
C ASN A 202 16.28 9.36 -10.16
N PRO A 203 16.94 8.64 -9.24
CA PRO A 203 17.78 9.25 -8.24
C PRO A 203 18.85 10.15 -8.89
N GLN A 204 18.97 11.36 -8.37
CA GLN A 204 20.07 12.27 -8.72
C GLN A 204 20.97 12.46 -7.51
N MET A 205 22.26 12.42 -7.74
CA MET A 205 23.26 12.72 -6.71
C MET A 205 23.55 14.22 -6.70
N GLU A 206 23.36 14.88 -5.56
CA GLU A 206 23.84 16.24 -5.39
C GLU A 206 25.38 16.23 -5.18
N LYS A 207 26.01 17.35 -5.49
CA LYS A 207 27.47 17.44 -5.37
C LYS A 207 27.91 17.26 -3.91
N GLY A 208 28.62 16.18 -3.64
CA GLY A 208 29.10 15.85 -2.29
C GLY A 208 28.33 14.75 -1.60
N ASP A 209 27.21 14.29 -2.15
CA ASP A 209 26.48 13.16 -1.61
C ASP A 209 27.21 11.84 -1.92
N LYS A 210 27.22 10.94 -0.92
CA LYS A 210 27.75 9.59 -1.09
C LYS A 210 26.74 8.65 -1.74
N PHE A 211 25.47 8.85 -1.45
CA PHE A 211 24.35 8.03 -1.91
C PHE A 211 23.15 8.90 -2.32
N PRO A 212 22.27 8.41 -3.19
CA PRO A 212 21.02 9.10 -3.50
C PRO A 212 20.17 9.29 -2.25
N SER A 213 19.61 10.47 -2.07
CA SER A 213 18.71 10.79 -0.96
C SER A 213 17.28 10.29 -1.23
N ALA A 214 16.49 10.17 -0.17
CA ALA A 214 15.06 9.85 -0.29
C ALA A 214 14.33 10.95 -1.09
N PRO A 215 13.56 10.58 -2.13
CA PRO A 215 12.95 11.56 -3.01
C PRO A 215 11.97 12.47 -2.27
N ARG A 216 11.93 13.73 -2.71
CA ARG A 216 10.95 14.70 -2.24
C ARG A 216 9.62 14.52 -3.00
N PRO A 217 8.48 14.98 -2.44
CA PRO A 217 7.19 14.90 -3.12
C PRO A 217 7.11 15.63 -4.48
N ASP A 218 7.92 16.66 -4.68
CA ASP A 218 7.98 17.43 -5.93
C ASP A 218 8.80 16.74 -7.03
N GLU A 219 9.48 15.64 -6.69
CA GLU A 219 10.20 14.78 -7.63
C GLU A 219 9.30 13.71 -8.25
N ILE A 220 8.06 13.56 -7.79
CA ILE A 220 7.03 12.77 -8.50
C ILE A 220 6.60 13.58 -9.74
N GLU A 221 6.36 12.91 -10.86
CA GLU A 221 5.85 13.56 -12.07
C GLU A 221 4.55 14.31 -11.78
N GLY A 222 4.45 15.58 -12.21
CA GLY A 222 3.36 16.49 -11.81
C GLY A 222 3.67 17.35 -10.58
N GLY A 223 4.79 17.09 -9.90
CA GLY A 223 5.42 18.00 -8.95
C GLY A 223 4.64 18.18 -7.63
N SER A 224 4.64 19.41 -7.13
CA SER A 224 4.10 19.77 -5.80
C SER A 224 2.60 19.49 -5.61
N VAL A 225 1.84 19.22 -6.68
CA VAL A 225 0.41 18.90 -6.61
C VAL A 225 0.16 17.65 -5.78
N TRP A 226 1.05 16.66 -5.85
CA TRP A 226 0.97 15.45 -5.04
C TRP A 226 0.92 15.77 -3.56
N TYR A 227 1.88 16.57 -3.08
CA TYR A 227 1.89 17.00 -1.68
C TYR A 227 0.66 17.83 -1.33
N ALA A 228 0.27 18.77 -2.19
CA ALA A 228 -0.86 19.65 -1.93
C ALA A 228 -2.18 18.91 -1.78
N LYS A 229 -2.45 17.89 -2.62
CA LYS A 229 -3.74 17.18 -2.72
C LYS A 229 -3.80 15.85 -1.97
N ALA A 230 -2.68 15.20 -1.64
CA ALA A 230 -2.69 13.97 -0.87
C ALA A 230 -3.35 14.14 0.51
N ILE A 231 -4.04 13.12 0.98
CA ILE A 231 -4.46 12.97 2.37
C ILE A 231 -3.28 12.44 3.18
N ASN A 232 -2.77 11.28 2.81
CA ASN A 232 -1.55 10.70 3.34
C ASN A 232 -0.53 10.55 2.20
N LEU A 233 0.74 10.83 2.48
CA LEU A 233 1.82 10.72 1.51
C LEU A 233 3.03 10.07 2.19
N ILE A 234 3.44 8.93 1.68
CA ILE A 234 4.47 8.07 2.25
C ILE A 234 5.54 7.81 1.20
N CYS A 235 6.79 8.12 1.53
CA CYS A 235 7.94 7.79 0.70
C CYS A 235 8.52 6.44 1.16
N VAL A 236 8.77 5.56 0.21
CA VAL A 236 9.51 4.30 0.42
C VAL A 236 10.89 4.50 -0.20
N HIS A 237 11.90 4.52 0.64
CA HIS A 237 13.29 4.73 0.23
C HIS A 237 14.16 3.57 0.72
N ARG A 238 14.85 2.93 -0.20
CA ARG A 238 15.82 1.87 0.11
C ARG A 238 17.16 2.51 0.41
N ASP A 239 17.74 2.17 1.54
CA ASP A 239 19.09 2.62 1.90
C ASP A 239 20.13 2.03 0.92
N TYR A 240 21.31 2.60 0.92
CA TYR A 240 22.43 2.17 0.06
C TYR A 240 23.62 1.76 0.90
N GLU A 241 24.37 0.83 0.39
CA GLU A 241 25.64 0.36 0.98
C GLU A 241 26.77 0.44 -0.02
N GLU A 242 27.98 0.68 0.48
CA GLU A 242 29.19 0.77 -0.33
C GLU A 242 29.68 -0.63 -0.69
N LYS A 243 30.09 -0.80 -1.94
CA LYS A 243 30.79 -2.00 -2.45
C LYS A 243 32.07 -1.61 -3.16
N ALA A 244 32.94 -2.59 -3.41
CA ALA A 244 34.23 -2.36 -4.02
C ALA A 244 34.19 -1.65 -5.40
N ASP A 245 33.09 -1.83 -6.13
CA ASP A 245 32.85 -1.30 -7.47
C ASP A 245 31.78 -0.16 -7.50
N GLY A 246 31.46 0.41 -6.33
CA GLY A 246 30.49 1.50 -6.24
C GLY A 246 29.53 1.35 -5.06
N TRP A 247 28.23 1.47 -5.31
CA TRP A 247 27.18 1.32 -4.30
C TRP A 247 26.06 0.41 -4.80
N THR A 248 25.35 -0.21 -3.87
CA THR A 248 24.17 -1.02 -4.14
C THR A 248 23.06 -0.66 -3.17
N GLN A 249 21.82 -1.01 -3.51
CA GLN A 249 20.70 -0.91 -2.58
C GLN A 249 20.85 -1.97 -1.48
N SER A 250 20.68 -1.57 -0.23
CA SER A 250 20.65 -2.48 0.92
C SER A 250 19.27 -3.12 1.08
N ASN A 251 19.12 -4.03 2.03
CA ASN A 251 17.82 -4.56 2.41
C ASN A 251 17.05 -3.63 3.36
N ASP A 252 17.72 -2.62 3.89
CA ASP A 252 17.09 -1.66 4.79
C ASP A 252 16.30 -0.60 4.02
N VAL A 253 15.09 -0.37 4.48
CA VAL A 253 14.12 0.53 3.86
C VAL A 253 13.61 1.53 4.88
N GLN A 254 13.57 2.78 4.49
CA GLN A 254 12.94 3.86 5.22
C GLN A 254 11.53 4.09 4.70
N VAL A 255 10.54 3.91 5.57
CA VAL A 255 9.15 4.29 5.33
C VAL A 255 8.92 5.67 5.93
N ILE A 256 8.97 6.71 5.11
CA ILE A 256 8.98 8.10 5.53
C ILE A 256 7.59 8.71 5.38
N ILE A 257 6.94 9.02 6.47
CA ILE A 257 5.64 9.66 6.47
C ILE A 257 5.82 11.17 6.21
N ARG A 258 5.64 11.57 4.98
CA ARG A 258 5.80 12.97 4.53
C ARG A 258 4.59 13.82 4.89
N LYS A 259 3.38 13.23 4.87
CA LYS A 259 2.13 13.91 5.19
C LYS A 259 1.12 12.96 5.80
N ILE A 260 0.51 13.39 6.89
CA ILE A 260 -0.71 12.85 7.50
C ILE A 260 -1.65 14.02 7.79
N LYS A 261 -2.89 13.94 7.34
CA LYS A 261 -3.82 15.06 7.49
C LYS A 261 -4.44 15.15 8.88
N LYS A 262 -4.62 14.04 9.57
CA LYS A 262 -5.26 13.98 10.90
C LYS A 262 -4.32 13.40 11.94
N ARG A 263 -4.11 14.12 13.05
CA ARG A 263 -3.22 13.71 14.15
C ARG A 263 -3.59 12.37 14.78
N VAL A 264 -4.88 12.05 14.85
CA VAL A 264 -5.35 10.77 15.39
C VAL A 264 -4.99 9.58 14.48
N GLU A 265 -4.72 9.82 13.21
CA GLU A 265 -4.38 8.79 12.23
C GLU A 265 -2.86 8.57 12.12
N GLY A 266 -2.05 9.48 12.70
CA GLY A 266 -0.60 9.39 12.71
C GLY A 266 0.11 10.76 12.74
N LYS A 267 1.40 10.75 12.50
CA LYS A 267 2.30 11.92 12.46
C LYS A 267 3.43 11.73 11.46
N LYS A 268 4.11 12.81 11.10
CA LYS A 268 5.34 12.72 10.29
C LYS A 268 6.44 12.00 11.08
N GLY A 269 7.26 11.25 10.38
CA GLY A 269 8.36 10.49 10.94
C GLY A 269 8.87 9.44 9.98
N THR A 270 9.83 8.64 10.41
CA THR A 270 10.43 7.56 9.62
C THR A 270 10.42 6.26 10.43
N ALA A 271 9.89 5.21 9.86
CA ALA A 271 10.07 3.85 10.33
C ALA A 271 11.15 3.17 9.47
N LYS A 272 12.02 2.39 10.10
CA LYS A 272 13.02 1.57 9.41
C LYS A 272 12.57 0.13 9.40
N LEU A 273 12.56 -0.47 8.23
CA LEU A 273 12.21 -1.88 8.01
C LEU A 273 13.36 -2.55 7.26
N THR A 274 13.49 -3.86 7.41
CA THR A 274 14.44 -4.66 6.64
C THR A 274 13.67 -5.66 5.78
N PHE A 275 14.06 -5.82 4.52
CA PHE A 275 13.44 -6.75 3.59
C PHE A 275 14.09 -8.11 3.63
N ASP A 276 13.30 -9.15 3.81
CA ASP A 276 13.73 -10.55 3.68
C ASP A 276 13.34 -11.07 2.29
N TRP A 277 14.34 -11.28 1.44
CA TRP A 277 14.17 -11.78 0.08
C TRP A 277 13.60 -13.19 0.00
N PHE A 278 13.94 -14.04 0.99
CA PHE A 278 13.46 -15.43 0.99
C PHE A 278 11.99 -15.53 1.32
N GLN A 279 11.53 -14.65 2.21
CA GLN A 279 10.14 -14.62 2.65
C GLN A 279 9.29 -13.58 1.95
N ASN A 280 9.88 -12.77 1.08
CA ASN A 280 9.24 -11.68 0.34
C ASN A 280 8.44 -10.72 1.25
N CYS A 281 9.05 -10.33 2.35
CA CYS A 281 8.39 -9.48 3.35
C CYS A 281 9.36 -8.57 4.08
N TYR A 282 8.81 -7.54 4.68
CA TYR A 282 9.52 -6.67 5.59
C TYR A 282 9.34 -7.12 7.02
N TYR A 283 10.33 -6.87 7.84
CA TYR A 283 10.24 -6.95 9.30
C TYR A 283 10.82 -5.68 9.93
N GLU A 284 10.33 -5.37 11.13
CA GLU A 284 10.87 -4.30 11.97
C GLU A 284 11.73 -4.90 13.07
N ASN A 285 12.99 -4.50 13.14
CA ASN A 285 13.92 -4.96 14.16
C ASN A 285 14.04 -3.88 15.27
N GLN A 286 13.67 -4.23 16.50
CA GLN A 286 13.81 -3.41 17.69
C GLN A 286 14.73 -4.10 18.72
N GLY A 287 15.95 -4.42 18.31
CA GLY A 287 16.93 -5.11 19.14
C GLY A 287 16.59 -6.58 19.33
N GLU A 288 16.16 -6.97 20.53
CA GLU A 288 15.82 -8.37 20.84
C GLU A 288 14.48 -8.84 20.25
N ARG A 289 13.68 -7.94 19.69
CA ARG A 289 12.34 -8.25 19.14
C ARG A 289 12.27 -7.97 17.65
N ILE A 290 11.76 -8.95 16.92
CA ILE A 290 11.46 -8.84 15.50
C ILE A 290 9.94 -8.85 15.32
N TYR A 291 9.42 -7.83 14.66
CA TYR A 291 8.00 -7.68 14.37
C TYR A 291 7.75 -8.01 12.90
N LEU A 292 6.92 -9.00 12.67
CA LEU A 292 6.50 -9.47 11.37
C LEU A 292 4.97 -9.55 11.33
N PRO A 293 4.29 -8.61 10.67
CA PRO A 293 2.83 -8.49 10.73
C PRO A 293 2.07 -9.54 9.92
N THR A 294 2.76 -10.37 9.16
CA THR A 294 2.14 -11.47 8.41
C THR A 294 2.34 -12.81 9.13
N PRO A 295 1.36 -13.72 9.11
CA PRO A 295 1.46 -14.97 9.82
C PRO A 295 2.35 -15.97 9.09
N PHE A 296 3.66 -15.71 9.00
CA PHE A 296 4.61 -16.74 8.60
C PHE A 296 4.61 -17.85 9.61
N LYS A 297 3.64 -18.70 9.61
CA LYS A 297 3.63 -19.79 10.56
C LYS A 297 3.62 -21.13 9.84
N THR A 298 4.66 -21.76 10.13
CA THR A 298 5.11 -23.14 10.07
C THR A 298 4.05 -24.22 9.98
N ASN A 299 2.78 -23.96 10.04
CA ASN A 299 1.74 -24.97 9.89
C ASN A 299 0.72 -24.59 8.81
N LEU A 300 1.19 -24.56 7.54
CA LEU A 300 0.30 -24.52 6.38
C LEU A 300 -0.58 -25.76 6.24
N GLU A 301 -0.41 -26.78 7.11
CA GLU A 301 -1.31 -27.92 7.19
C GLU A 301 -2.69 -27.53 7.74
N SER A 302 -2.74 -26.47 8.53
CA SER A 302 -3.97 -25.84 9.00
C SER A 302 -3.83 -24.33 8.92
N PHE A 303 -3.93 -23.76 7.70
CA PHE A 303 -3.98 -22.32 7.53
C PHE A 303 -5.30 -21.80 8.10
N GLN A 304 -5.30 -21.59 9.41
CA GLN A 304 -6.41 -20.97 10.13
C GLN A 304 -5.93 -19.62 10.61
N ILE A 305 -6.58 -18.57 10.11
CA ILE A 305 -6.47 -17.27 10.73
C ILE A 305 -7.32 -17.28 11.98
N ALA A 306 -6.77 -16.77 13.06
CA ALA A 306 -7.54 -16.56 14.27
C ALA A 306 -8.80 -15.73 13.91
N PRO A 307 -9.98 -16.06 14.45
CA PRO A 307 -11.17 -15.27 14.22
C PRO A 307 -10.91 -13.81 14.63
N PHE A 308 -11.38 -12.90 13.79
CA PHE A 308 -11.20 -11.44 13.94
C PHE A 308 -11.92 -10.88 15.16
#